data_e5de1b4787c4bab17aa3e1b9681fe7bf
#
_entry.id   e5de1b4787c4bab17aa3e1b9681fe7bf
#
_cell.length_a   1.000
_cell.length_b   1.000
_cell.length_c   1.000
_cell.angle_alpha   90.00
_cell.angle_beta   90.00
_cell.angle_gamma   90.00
#
_symmetry.space_group_name_H-M   'P 1'
#
loop_
_entity.id
_entity.type
_entity.pdbx_description
1 polymer ?
#
loop_
_entity_poly.entity_id
_entity_poly.type
_entity_poly.pdbx_seq_one_letter_code
_entity_poly.pdbx_strand_id
1 'polypeptide(L)'
;MIIVANIGIFDVLGPIMIGPSSSHTAGAARLGKIARTIVNKSIKDVTFLLHGSFKETYKGHGTDRALVAGILGMMPDDAKLKDSLSIAESEGITIKFLPADLGQVHPNTVKFLITDLDGIQWEVLGSSIGGGLVEIYEVNGNKVKITGEYPTIITSHDDIPGTVSKISTIFYENEINIANMALVRSQKGQDATMTVEIDHSASDEVIEKIKSIDGVNRVIVINSLG
;
A
#
# COMPACT_ATOMS: atom_id res chain seq x y z
N MET A 1 -7.42 -27.28 -8.83
CA MET A 1 -6.29 -27.04 -9.75
C MET A 1 -5.38 -26.05 -9.05
N ILE A 2 -4.25 -26.51 -8.54
CA ILE A 2 -3.28 -25.65 -7.85
C ILE A 2 -2.57 -24.87 -8.95
N ILE A 3 -2.80 -23.57 -9.03
CA ILE A 3 -2.01 -22.68 -9.89
C ILE A 3 -0.63 -22.59 -9.22
N VAL A 4 0.33 -23.34 -9.74
CA VAL A 4 1.74 -23.16 -9.42
C VAL A 4 2.12 -21.84 -10.09
N ALA A 5 2.29 -20.78 -9.31
CA ALA A 5 2.87 -19.54 -9.80
C ALA A 5 4.25 -19.89 -10.40
N ASN A 6 4.48 -19.52 -11.66
CA ASN A 6 5.81 -19.61 -12.27
C ASN A 6 6.71 -18.60 -11.54
N ILE A 7 7.37 -19.05 -10.48
CA ILE A 7 8.38 -18.24 -9.78
C ILE A 7 9.63 -18.25 -10.64
N GLY A 8 9.92 -17.13 -11.29
CA GLY A 8 11.15 -16.92 -12.04
C GLY A 8 12.37 -16.80 -11.12
N ILE A 9 13.57 -17.01 -11.67
CA ILE A 9 14.81 -16.87 -10.89
C ILE A 9 14.97 -15.45 -10.29
N PHE A 10 14.44 -14.43 -10.97
CA PHE A 10 14.46 -13.04 -10.53
C PHE A 10 13.53 -12.77 -9.35
N ASP A 11 12.43 -13.54 -9.21
CA ASP A 11 11.53 -13.45 -8.06
C ASP A 11 12.20 -13.99 -6.78
N VAL A 12 13.20 -14.86 -6.94
CA VAL A 12 13.98 -15.43 -5.83
C VAL A 12 15.15 -14.53 -5.44
N LEU A 13 15.74 -13.77 -6.38
CA LEU A 13 16.89 -12.92 -6.13
C LEU A 13 16.53 -11.68 -5.29
N GLY A 14 15.26 -11.30 -5.25
CA GLY A 14 14.79 -10.12 -4.51
C GLY A 14 15.27 -8.78 -5.12
N PRO A 15 14.72 -7.65 -4.67
CA PRO A 15 15.12 -6.33 -5.14
C PRO A 15 16.50 -5.93 -4.59
N ILE A 16 17.15 -4.94 -5.24
CA ILE A 16 18.29 -4.24 -4.66
C ILE A 16 17.84 -3.60 -3.36
N MET A 17 18.54 -3.90 -2.26
CA MET A 17 18.14 -3.46 -0.92
C MET A 17 19.34 -3.29 0.02
N ILE A 18 19.17 -2.47 1.05
CA ILE A 18 20.09 -2.37 2.18
C ILE A 18 19.46 -3.10 3.36
N GLY A 19 20.00 -4.28 3.68
CA GLY A 19 19.53 -5.09 4.80
C GLY A 19 19.60 -6.60 4.54
N PRO A 20 19.41 -7.41 5.58
CA PRO A 20 19.70 -8.85 5.53
C PRO A 20 18.56 -9.70 4.93
N SER A 21 17.37 -9.14 4.69
CA SER A 21 16.19 -9.94 4.33
C SER A 21 15.29 -9.23 3.33
N SER A 22 14.98 -9.88 2.21
CA SER A 22 14.03 -9.34 1.23
C SER A 22 12.63 -9.12 1.82
N SER A 23 12.15 -10.02 2.67
CA SER A 23 10.82 -9.87 3.29
C SER A 23 10.81 -8.86 4.42
N HIS A 24 11.82 -8.91 5.33
CA HIS A 24 11.84 -8.09 6.54
C HIS A 24 12.43 -6.69 6.32
N THR A 25 13.17 -6.47 5.24
CA THR A 25 13.73 -5.15 4.90
C THR A 25 13.04 -4.57 3.66
N ALA A 26 13.23 -5.17 2.48
CA ALA A 26 12.67 -4.59 1.26
C ALA A 26 11.14 -4.59 1.27
N GLY A 27 10.50 -5.71 1.63
CA GLY A 27 9.05 -5.78 1.74
C GLY A 27 8.49 -4.82 2.79
N ALA A 28 9.15 -4.69 3.95
CA ALA A 28 8.73 -3.75 4.99
C ALA A 28 8.84 -2.28 4.52
N ALA A 29 9.92 -1.89 3.84
CA ALA A 29 10.07 -0.55 3.30
C ALA A 29 9.00 -0.24 2.23
N ARG A 30 8.73 -1.20 1.33
CA ARG A 30 7.65 -1.07 0.33
C ARG A 30 6.27 -0.92 0.97
N LEU A 31 5.95 -1.71 2.01
CA LEU A 31 4.69 -1.58 2.76
C LEU A 31 4.55 -0.18 3.36
N GLY A 32 5.60 0.32 4.02
CA GLY A 32 5.61 1.68 4.57
C GLY A 32 5.41 2.75 3.50
N LYS A 33 6.07 2.59 2.34
CA LYS A 33 5.94 3.54 1.23
C LYS A 33 4.55 3.55 0.62
N ILE A 34 3.91 2.39 0.43
CA ILE A 34 2.52 2.33 -0.03
C ILE A 34 1.60 2.99 1.00
N ALA A 35 1.76 2.68 2.28
CA ALA A 35 0.96 3.31 3.34
C ALA A 35 1.12 4.84 3.34
N ARG A 36 2.34 5.35 3.19
CA ARG A 36 2.63 6.78 3.02
C ARG A 36 1.90 7.39 1.83
N THR A 37 1.92 6.69 0.68
CA THR A 37 1.28 7.16 -0.55
C THR A 37 -0.26 7.17 -0.42
N ILE A 38 -0.83 6.17 0.25
CA ILE A 38 -2.28 6.11 0.53
C ILE A 38 -2.73 7.30 1.38
N VAL A 39 -1.97 7.64 2.41
CA VAL A 39 -2.26 8.80 3.27
C VAL A 39 -2.14 10.10 2.48
N ASN A 40 -1.12 10.23 1.67
CA ASN A 40 -0.84 11.40 0.81
C ASN A 40 -0.96 12.76 1.55
N LYS A 41 -0.56 12.78 2.82
CA LYS A 41 -0.56 13.93 3.73
C LYS A 41 0.68 13.90 4.62
N SER A 42 1.02 15.02 5.23
CA SER A 42 2.07 15.05 6.25
C SER A 42 1.64 14.24 7.47
N ILE A 43 2.52 13.37 7.93
CA ILE A 43 2.25 12.42 9.02
C ILE A 43 2.68 13.01 10.35
N LYS A 44 1.84 12.90 11.36
CA LYS A 44 2.09 13.31 12.74
C LYS A 44 2.61 12.14 13.58
N ASP A 45 1.93 11.01 13.51
CA ASP A 45 2.30 9.81 14.26
C ASP A 45 1.95 8.53 13.50
N VAL A 46 2.70 7.46 13.80
CA VAL A 46 2.45 6.12 13.27
C VAL A 46 2.62 5.09 14.38
N THR A 47 1.60 4.25 14.56
CA THR A 47 1.71 3.03 15.35
C THR A 47 1.69 1.81 14.42
N PHE A 48 2.74 1.01 14.46
CA PHE A 48 2.86 -0.25 13.74
C PHE A 48 2.40 -1.39 14.64
N LEU A 49 1.32 -2.06 14.27
CA LEU A 49 0.87 -3.30 14.89
C LEU A 49 1.50 -4.46 14.14
N LEU A 50 2.46 -5.13 14.76
CA LEU A 50 3.27 -6.18 14.15
C LEU A 50 2.72 -7.56 14.49
N HIS A 51 2.52 -8.41 13.46
CA HIS A 51 2.02 -9.78 13.60
C HIS A 51 3.11 -10.81 13.24
N GLY A 52 2.99 -11.99 13.81
CA GLY A 52 3.75 -13.18 13.46
C GLY A 52 5.26 -12.95 13.47
N SER A 53 5.95 -13.27 12.37
CA SER A 53 7.41 -13.13 12.27
C SER A 53 7.89 -11.69 12.37
N PHE A 54 7.12 -10.72 11.85
CA PHE A 54 7.45 -9.31 12.05
C PHE A 54 7.49 -8.96 13.55
N LYS A 55 6.52 -9.42 14.33
CA LYS A 55 6.48 -9.21 15.78
C LYS A 55 7.70 -9.79 16.50
N GLU A 56 8.09 -11.00 16.12
CA GLU A 56 9.16 -11.74 16.82
C GLU A 56 10.56 -11.20 16.49
N THR A 57 10.79 -10.70 15.27
CA THR A 57 12.14 -10.47 14.75
C THR A 57 12.42 -9.02 14.32
N TYR A 58 11.48 -8.09 14.46
CA TYR A 58 11.55 -6.75 13.85
C TYR A 58 12.83 -5.96 14.16
N LYS A 59 13.36 -6.05 15.39
CA LYS A 59 14.62 -5.37 15.76
C LYS A 59 15.85 -6.03 15.14
N GLY A 60 15.89 -7.38 15.18
CA GLY A 60 17.05 -8.15 14.70
C GLY A 60 17.23 -8.08 13.18
N HIS A 61 16.14 -8.00 12.42
CA HIS A 61 16.17 -7.93 10.96
C HIS A 61 16.02 -6.50 10.41
N GLY A 62 15.94 -5.47 11.27
CA GLY A 62 15.82 -4.08 10.86
C GLY A 62 14.46 -3.73 10.25
N THR A 63 13.42 -4.53 10.52
CA THR A 63 12.06 -4.30 10.04
C THR A 63 11.49 -2.98 10.54
N ASP A 64 11.82 -2.59 11.78
CA ASP A 64 11.49 -1.30 12.38
C ASP A 64 11.99 -0.13 11.53
N ARG A 65 13.27 -0.15 11.19
CA ARG A 65 13.89 0.89 10.34
C ARG A 65 13.32 0.88 8.94
N ALA A 66 13.10 -0.30 8.37
CA ALA A 66 12.56 -0.44 7.03
C ALA A 66 11.12 0.10 6.92
N LEU A 67 10.24 -0.24 7.87
CA LEU A 67 8.87 0.29 7.92
C LEU A 67 8.87 1.82 8.02
N VAL A 68 9.72 2.38 8.91
CA VAL A 68 9.82 3.83 9.09
C VAL A 68 10.43 4.49 7.85
N ALA A 69 11.46 3.91 7.24
CA ALA A 69 12.04 4.40 5.99
C ALA A 69 10.96 4.51 4.89
N GLY A 70 10.10 3.49 4.76
CA GLY A 70 8.97 3.55 3.83
C GLY A 70 7.99 4.69 4.16
N ILE A 71 7.64 4.89 5.42
CA ILE A 71 6.81 6.03 5.88
C ILE A 71 7.46 7.38 5.55
N LEU A 72 8.77 7.47 5.58
CA LEU A 72 9.53 8.66 5.15
C LEU A 72 9.65 8.77 3.61
N GLY A 73 9.12 7.79 2.86
CA GLY A 73 9.14 7.79 1.38
C GLY A 73 10.39 7.19 0.75
N MET A 74 11.29 6.60 1.55
CA MET A 74 12.52 5.96 1.07
C MET A 74 12.22 4.66 0.31
N MET A 75 13.11 4.30 -0.61
CA MET A 75 13.13 2.99 -1.27
C MET A 75 13.99 1.98 -0.47
N PRO A 76 13.85 0.66 -0.73
CA PRO A 76 14.61 -0.36 -0.03
C PRO A 76 16.15 -0.26 -0.15
N ASP A 77 16.64 0.39 -1.19
CA ASP A 77 18.07 0.62 -1.48
C ASP A 77 18.59 1.98 -1.01
N ASP A 78 17.76 2.79 -0.35
CA ASP A 78 18.17 4.10 0.17
C ASP A 78 19.18 3.93 1.32
N ALA A 79 20.37 4.54 1.17
CA ALA A 79 21.43 4.50 2.17
C ALA A 79 21.02 5.05 3.54
N LYS A 80 20.01 5.92 3.60
CA LYS A 80 19.45 6.54 4.82
C LYS A 80 18.51 5.61 5.57
N LEU A 81 18.12 4.45 4.99
CA LEU A 81 17.20 3.51 5.62
C LEU A 81 17.64 3.13 7.05
N LYS A 82 18.94 2.93 7.27
CA LYS A 82 19.50 2.62 8.59
C LYS A 82 19.27 3.69 9.64
N ASP A 83 19.13 4.95 9.22
CA ASP A 83 19.00 6.14 10.07
C ASP A 83 17.53 6.62 10.15
N SER A 84 16.58 5.88 9.58
CA SER A 84 15.17 6.28 9.43
C SER A 84 14.48 6.65 10.73
N LEU A 85 14.78 5.97 11.84
CA LEU A 85 14.21 6.28 13.17
C LEU A 85 14.63 7.67 13.65
N SER A 86 15.91 8.01 13.54
CA SER A 86 16.41 9.34 13.93
C SER A 86 15.92 10.43 12.98
N ILE A 87 15.76 10.12 11.71
CA ILE A 87 15.18 11.05 10.74
C ILE A 87 13.71 11.33 11.09
N ALA A 88 12.91 10.30 11.36
CA ALA A 88 11.52 10.46 11.76
C ALA A 88 11.39 11.32 13.04
N GLU A 89 12.25 11.09 14.02
CA GLU A 89 12.31 11.90 15.24
C GLU A 89 12.64 13.36 14.93
N SER A 90 13.62 13.62 14.06
CA SER A 90 14.01 14.99 13.66
C SER A 90 12.92 15.70 12.87
N GLU A 91 12.07 14.97 12.13
CA GLU A 91 10.90 15.48 11.43
C GLU A 91 9.65 15.60 12.33
N GLY A 92 9.77 15.27 13.62
CA GLY A 92 8.69 15.37 14.60
C GLY A 92 7.63 14.28 14.47
N ILE A 93 7.91 13.18 13.77
CA ILE A 93 6.98 12.06 13.62
C ILE A 93 7.13 11.12 14.80
N THR A 94 6.04 10.91 15.54
CA THR A 94 6.02 9.97 16.66
C THR A 94 5.86 8.54 16.14
N ILE A 95 6.80 7.65 16.49
CA ILE A 95 6.82 6.25 16.05
C ILE A 95 6.58 5.32 17.23
N LYS A 96 5.67 4.34 17.06
CA LYS A 96 5.41 3.27 18.03
C LYS A 96 5.34 1.91 17.36
N PHE A 97 5.88 0.89 18.00
CA PHE A 97 5.76 -0.51 17.58
C PHE A 97 5.07 -1.31 18.69
N LEU A 98 4.00 -2.00 18.35
CA LEU A 98 3.24 -2.82 19.28
C LEU A 98 3.06 -4.23 18.69
N PRO A 99 3.23 -5.28 19.51
CA PRO A 99 2.87 -6.63 19.10
C PRO A 99 1.34 -6.75 18.99
N ALA A 100 0.88 -7.46 17.96
CA ALA A 100 -0.55 -7.71 17.76
C ALA A 100 -0.78 -9.13 17.26
N ASP A 101 -1.97 -9.65 17.51
CA ASP A 101 -2.54 -10.77 16.79
C ASP A 101 -3.57 -10.22 15.79
N LEU A 102 -3.26 -10.32 14.51
CA LEU A 102 -4.13 -9.83 13.44
C LEU A 102 -4.96 -10.96 12.79
N GLY A 103 -5.04 -12.11 13.46
CA GLY A 103 -5.84 -13.25 13.01
C GLY A 103 -5.13 -14.11 11.96
N GLN A 104 -5.91 -14.72 11.06
CA GLN A 104 -5.39 -15.61 10.01
C GLN A 104 -4.86 -14.81 8.82
N VAL A 105 -3.70 -14.21 8.99
CA VAL A 105 -2.99 -13.42 7.97
C VAL A 105 -1.56 -13.94 7.80
N HIS A 106 -0.85 -13.47 6.78
CA HIS A 106 0.54 -13.86 6.55
C HIS A 106 1.44 -13.50 7.76
N PRO A 107 2.44 -14.32 8.15
CA PRO A 107 3.31 -14.03 9.30
C PRO A 107 4.05 -12.70 9.25
N ASN A 108 4.34 -12.16 8.07
CA ASN A 108 4.99 -10.87 7.88
C ASN A 108 3.95 -9.76 7.63
N THR A 109 2.97 -9.65 8.52
CA THR A 109 1.89 -8.66 8.41
C THR A 109 2.12 -7.50 9.38
N VAL A 110 1.78 -6.31 8.93
CA VAL A 110 1.71 -5.09 9.72
C VAL A 110 0.41 -4.34 9.46
N LYS A 111 -0.21 -3.85 10.52
CA LYS A 111 -1.27 -2.84 10.45
C LYS A 111 -0.70 -1.49 10.87
N PHE A 112 -0.75 -0.54 9.95
CA PHE A 112 -0.38 0.85 10.18
C PHE A 112 -1.59 1.59 10.75
N LEU A 113 -1.43 2.25 11.89
CA LEU A 113 -2.34 3.24 12.42
C LEU A 113 -1.64 4.58 12.29
N ILE A 114 -2.09 5.42 11.38
CA ILE A 114 -1.42 6.68 11.02
C ILE A 114 -2.35 7.84 11.33
N THR A 115 -1.83 8.87 11.99
CA THR A 115 -2.51 10.14 12.14
C THR A 115 -1.78 11.19 11.33
N ASP A 116 -2.48 11.91 10.46
CA ASP A 116 -1.91 13.02 9.71
C ASP A 116 -1.91 14.33 10.53
N LEU A 117 -1.29 15.39 9.99
CA LEU A 117 -1.25 16.68 10.67
C LEU A 117 -2.62 17.35 10.80
N ASP A 118 -3.60 16.95 9.97
CA ASP A 118 -4.99 17.42 10.05
C ASP A 118 -5.78 16.66 11.14
N GLY A 119 -5.16 15.65 11.79
CA GLY A 119 -5.77 14.82 12.82
C GLY A 119 -6.62 13.66 12.27
N ILE A 120 -6.60 13.42 10.95
CA ILE A 120 -7.33 12.32 10.32
C ILE A 120 -6.59 11.02 10.56
N GLN A 121 -7.34 10.00 10.96
CA GLN A 121 -6.81 8.66 11.20
C GLN A 121 -6.94 7.78 9.96
N TRP A 122 -5.90 6.99 9.71
CA TRP A 122 -5.79 6.06 8.62
C TRP A 122 -5.37 4.70 9.12
N GLU A 123 -5.98 3.67 8.56
CA GLU A 123 -5.62 2.28 8.82
C GLU A 123 -5.23 1.61 7.51
N VAL A 124 -4.05 1.02 7.46
CA VAL A 124 -3.56 0.25 6.31
C VAL A 124 -3.07 -1.10 6.80
N LEU A 125 -3.58 -2.18 6.22
CA LEU A 125 -3.19 -3.56 6.55
C LEU A 125 -2.55 -4.21 5.34
N GLY A 126 -1.32 -4.72 5.52
CA GLY A 126 -0.59 -5.38 4.43
C GLY A 126 0.46 -6.35 4.91
N SER A 127 0.91 -7.18 3.98
CA SER A 127 1.92 -8.22 4.22
C SER A 127 3.07 -8.15 3.23
N SER A 128 4.26 -8.49 3.69
CA SER A 128 5.36 -8.88 2.82
C SER A 128 5.27 -10.38 2.54
N ILE A 129 5.02 -10.74 1.29
CA ILE A 129 4.70 -12.11 0.86
C ILE A 129 5.91 -12.89 0.34
N GLY A 130 7.12 -12.33 0.47
CA GLY A 130 8.38 -12.95 0.05
C GLY A 130 9.02 -12.26 -1.15
N GLY A 131 10.34 -12.41 -1.34
CA GLY A 131 11.07 -11.82 -2.47
C GLY A 131 11.04 -10.27 -2.55
N GLY A 132 10.59 -9.57 -1.51
CA GLY A 132 10.32 -8.14 -1.54
C GLY A 132 8.94 -7.78 -2.09
N LEU A 133 8.15 -8.76 -2.50
CA LEU A 133 6.75 -8.57 -2.92
C LEU A 133 5.88 -8.24 -1.70
N VAL A 134 4.88 -7.41 -1.93
CA VAL A 134 3.96 -6.96 -0.90
C VAL A 134 2.52 -6.99 -1.39
N GLU A 135 1.58 -7.07 -0.46
CA GLU A 135 0.17 -6.93 -0.75
C GLU A 135 -0.50 -6.13 0.38
N ILE A 136 -1.16 -5.03 0.04
CA ILE A 136 -2.11 -4.32 0.90
C ILE A 136 -3.50 -4.87 0.61
N TYR A 137 -4.22 -5.30 1.63
CA TYR A 137 -5.55 -5.89 1.49
C TYR A 137 -6.65 -5.19 2.28
N GLU A 138 -6.30 -4.17 3.07
CA GLU A 138 -7.31 -3.35 3.74
C GLU A 138 -6.82 -1.89 3.91
N VAL A 139 -7.68 -0.94 3.61
CA VAL A 139 -7.49 0.49 3.87
C VAL A 139 -8.75 1.03 4.52
N ASN A 140 -8.64 1.56 5.74
CA ASN A 140 -9.77 2.09 6.53
C ASN A 140 -10.97 1.13 6.61
N GLY A 141 -10.70 -0.17 6.86
CA GLY A 141 -11.73 -1.22 6.93
C GLY A 141 -12.23 -1.71 5.56
N ASN A 142 -11.89 -1.04 4.46
CA ASN A 142 -12.28 -1.46 3.11
C ASN A 142 -11.27 -2.45 2.54
N LYS A 143 -11.75 -3.57 2.01
CA LYS A 143 -10.90 -4.54 1.33
C LYS A 143 -10.40 -3.97 0.00
N VAL A 144 -9.12 -4.10 -0.25
CA VAL A 144 -8.43 -3.70 -1.47
C VAL A 144 -7.46 -4.80 -1.90
N LYS A 145 -6.89 -4.69 -3.09
CA LYS A 145 -5.73 -5.48 -3.50
C LYS A 145 -4.75 -4.56 -4.20
N ILE A 146 -3.61 -4.30 -3.56
CA ILE A 146 -2.57 -3.39 -4.06
C ILE A 146 -1.23 -4.09 -3.89
N THR A 147 -0.52 -4.32 -4.99
CA THR A 147 0.79 -4.97 -4.99
C THR A 147 1.95 -3.98 -5.00
N GLY A 148 1.71 -2.77 -5.50
CA GLY A 148 2.73 -1.76 -5.76
C GLY A 148 3.59 -2.06 -7.00
N GLU A 149 3.32 -3.12 -7.74
CA GLU A 149 4.02 -3.45 -9.00
C GLU A 149 3.53 -2.57 -10.15
N TYR A 150 2.24 -2.26 -10.13
CA TYR A 150 1.57 -1.43 -11.13
C TYR A 150 1.09 -0.12 -10.52
N PRO A 151 1.02 0.95 -11.32
CA PRO A 151 0.27 2.14 -10.91
C PRO A 151 -1.16 1.75 -10.58
N THR A 152 -1.67 2.22 -9.45
CA THR A 152 -2.95 1.80 -8.90
C THR A 152 -3.84 3.00 -8.64
N ILE A 153 -5.08 2.93 -9.10
CA ILE A 153 -6.12 3.92 -8.80
C ILE A 153 -7.15 3.27 -7.89
N ILE A 154 -7.37 3.88 -6.72
CA ILE A 154 -8.40 3.46 -5.79
C ILE A 154 -9.50 4.51 -5.83
N THR A 155 -10.74 4.07 -6.05
CA THR A 155 -11.92 4.95 -5.98
C THR A 155 -12.85 4.49 -4.88
N SER A 156 -13.32 5.43 -4.05
CA SER A 156 -14.48 5.23 -3.20
C SER A 156 -15.66 5.90 -3.87
N HIS A 157 -16.74 5.18 -4.07
CA HIS A 157 -17.89 5.66 -4.84
C HIS A 157 -19.20 5.03 -4.34
N ASP A 158 -20.32 5.65 -4.68
CA ASP A 158 -21.64 5.10 -4.42
C ASP A 158 -21.86 3.80 -5.21
N ASP A 159 -22.47 2.79 -4.59
CA ASP A 159 -22.80 1.50 -5.25
C ASP A 159 -24.02 1.67 -6.17
N ILE A 160 -23.86 2.40 -7.27
CA ILE A 160 -24.88 2.68 -8.28
C ILE A 160 -24.51 2.11 -9.65
N PRO A 161 -25.51 1.74 -10.48
CA PRO A 161 -25.25 1.25 -11.84
C PRO A 161 -24.52 2.29 -12.69
N GLY A 162 -23.50 1.82 -13.44
CA GLY A 162 -22.78 2.63 -14.42
C GLY A 162 -21.47 3.23 -13.93
N THR A 163 -21.17 3.31 -12.63
CA THR A 163 -19.91 3.88 -12.12
C THR A 163 -18.69 3.14 -12.67
N VAL A 164 -18.67 1.81 -12.60
CA VAL A 164 -17.57 0.99 -13.16
C VAL A 164 -17.45 1.21 -14.67
N SER A 165 -18.56 1.26 -15.40
CA SER A 165 -18.56 1.50 -16.85
C SER A 165 -17.98 2.87 -17.19
N LYS A 166 -18.39 3.93 -16.50
CA LYS A 166 -17.85 5.29 -16.72
C LYS A 166 -16.35 5.35 -16.49
N ILE A 167 -15.85 4.75 -15.40
CA ILE A 167 -14.41 4.73 -15.08
C ILE A 167 -13.64 3.92 -16.13
N SER A 168 -14.12 2.72 -16.50
CA SER A 168 -13.46 1.90 -17.53
C SER A 168 -13.48 2.55 -18.91
N THR A 169 -14.54 3.31 -19.25
CA THR A 169 -14.61 4.10 -20.48
C THR A 169 -13.53 5.18 -20.51
N ILE A 170 -13.30 5.89 -19.40
CA ILE A 170 -12.22 6.88 -19.31
C ILE A 170 -10.85 6.21 -19.58
N PHE A 171 -10.58 5.03 -19.02
CA PHE A 171 -9.35 4.30 -19.33
C PHE A 171 -9.25 3.94 -20.80
N TYR A 172 -10.32 3.39 -21.39
CA TYR A 172 -10.36 3.05 -22.81
C TYR A 172 -10.09 4.26 -23.72
N GLU A 173 -10.76 5.39 -23.47
CA GLU A 173 -10.60 6.62 -24.26
C GLU A 173 -9.20 7.24 -24.17
N ASN A 174 -8.44 6.91 -23.13
CA ASN A 174 -7.08 7.38 -22.92
C ASN A 174 -6.03 6.28 -23.15
N GLU A 175 -6.39 5.18 -23.83
CA GLU A 175 -5.50 4.08 -24.21
C GLU A 175 -4.79 3.42 -22.99
N ILE A 176 -5.43 3.44 -21.82
CA ILE A 176 -4.91 2.84 -20.58
C ILE A 176 -5.46 1.42 -20.45
N ASN A 177 -4.56 0.44 -20.46
CA ASN A 177 -4.94 -0.95 -20.21
C ASN A 177 -5.04 -1.25 -18.72
N ILE A 178 -6.03 -2.07 -18.33
CA ILE A 178 -6.25 -2.53 -16.96
C ILE A 178 -5.55 -3.87 -16.78
N ALA A 179 -4.55 -3.91 -15.89
CA ALA A 179 -3.84 -5.13 -15.52
C ALA A 179 -4.64 -5.98 -14.52
N ASN A 180 -5.27 -5.32 -13.53
CA ASN A 180 -6.12 -5.97 -12.54
C ASN A 180 -7.19 -5.00 -12.05
N MET A 181 -8.36 -5.52 -11.71
CA MET A 181 -9.46 -4.73 -11.14
C MET A 181 -10.18 -5.54 -10.07
N ALA A 182 -10.39 -4.91 -8.92
CA ALA A 182 -11.20 -5.47 -7.84
C ALA A 182 -12.25 -4.44 -7.41
N LEU A 183 -13.48 -4.91 -7.21
CA LEU A 183 -14.60 -4.11 -6.70
C LEU A 183 -15.15 -4.78 -5.45
N VAL A 184 -15.19 -4.05 -4.35
CA VAL A 184 -15.75 -4.51 -3.09
C VAL A 184 -16.74 -3.47 -2.60
N ARG A 185 -17.94 -3.90 -2.27
CA ARG A 185 -18.96 -3.04 -1.63
C ARG A 185 -19.14 -3.39 -0.16
N SER A 186 -19.39 -2.40 0.68
CA SER A 186 -19.71 -2.60 2.10
C SER A 186 -21.08 -3.26 2.24
N GLN A 187 -22.09 -2.66 1.61
CA GLN A 187 -23.46 -3.17 1.51
C GLN A 187 -24.08 -2.72 0.18
N LYS A 188 -25.07 -3.46 -0.30
CA LYS A 188 -25.79 -3.13 -1.54
C LYS A 188 -26.40 -1.73 -1.45
N GLY A 189 -26.07 -0.88 -2.43
CA GLY A 189 -26.60 0.47 -2.56
C GLY A 189 -26.01 1.50 -1.59
N GLN A 190 -24.89 1.18 -0.94
CA GLN A 190 -24.12 2.12 -0.11
C GLN A 190 -22.79 2.47 -0.77
N ASP A 191 -21.67 2.29 -0.08
CA ASP A 191 -20.34 2.59 -0.61
C ASP A 191 -19.69 1.37 -1.24
N ALA A 192 -18.99 1.60 -2.34
CA ALA A 192 -18.10 0.63 -2.96
C ALA A 192 -16.69 1.19 -3.09
N THR A 193 -15.71 0.31 -2.97
CA THR A 193 -14.30 0.62 -3.25
C THR A 193 -13.87 -0.17 -4.46
N MET A 194 -13.37 0.52 -5.49
CA MET A 194 -12.77 -0.12 -6.65
C MET A 194 -11.27 0.18 -6.66
N THR A 195 -10.47 -0.87 -6.81
CA THR A 195 -9.04 -0.81 -7.01
C THR A 195 -8.73 -1.23 -8.44
N VAL A 196 -8.00 -0.42 -9.18
CA VAL A 196 -7.60 -0.70 -10.56
C VAL A 196 -6.10 -0.54 -10.69
N GLU A 197 -5.41 -1.63 -11.04
CA GLU A 197 -4.00 -1.62 -11.44
C GLU A 197 -3.92 -1.45 -12.96
N ILE A 198 -3.10 -0.51 -13.43
CA ILE A 198 -3.00 -0.10 -14.83
C ILE A 198 -1.57 -0.23 -15.33
N ASP A 199 -1.36 -0.45 -16.63
CA ASP A 199 -0.03 -0.73 -17.20
C ASP A 199 0.93 0.46 -17.13
N HIS A 200 0.41 1.69 -17.11
CA HIS A 200 1.21 2.92 -16.99
C HIS A 200 0.45 4.01 -16.22
N SER A 201 1.17 4.96 -15.66
CA SER A 201 0.58 6.03 -14.85
C SER A 201 -0.44 6.85 -15.64
N ALA A 202 -1.61 7.08 -15.04
CA ALA A 202 -2.62 7.97 -15.59
C ALA A 202 -2.19 9.45 -15.45
N SER A 203 -2.53 10.26 -16.44
CA SER A 203 -2.31 11.71 -16.37
C SER A 203 -3.25 12.38 -15.37
N ASP A 204 -2.88 13.58 -14.91
CA ASP A 204 -3.73 14.37 -14.02
C ASP A 204 -5.12 14.64 -14.64
N GLU A 205 -5.18 14.82 -15.98
CA GLU A 205 -6.44 14.98 -16.70
C GLU A 205 -7.37 13.76 -16.55
N VAL A 206 -6.83 12.56 -16.67
CA VAL A 206 -7.55 11.29 -16.47
C VAL A 206 -8.07 11.20 -15.04
N ILE A 207 -7.24 11.54 -14.07
CA ILE A 207 -7.62 11.51 -12.65
C ILE A 207 -8.74 12.51 -12.35
N GLU A 208 -8.67 13.74 -12.91
CA GLU A 208 -9.73 14.73 -12.73
C GLU A 208 -11.05 14.29 -13.43
N LYS A 209 -10.97 13.65 -14.60
CA LYS A 209 -12.17 13.05 -15.24
C LYS A 209 -12.81 12.00 -14.32
N ILE A 210 -12.03 11.13 -13.69
CA ILE A 210 -12.54 10.12 -12.75
C ILE A 210 -13.17 10.79 -11.52
N LYS A 211 -12.52 11.80 -10.95
CA LYS A 211 -13.06 12.57 -9.80
C LYS A 211 -14.36 13.27 -10.12
N SER A 212 -14.58 13.67 -11.38
CA SER A 212 -15.78 14.38 -11.82
C SER A 212 -17.00 13.48 -12.05
N ILE A 213 -16.83 12.16 -11.99
CA ILE A 213 -17.96 11.22 -12.14
C ILE A 213 -18.89 11.37 -10.94
N ASP A 214 -20.17 11.59 -11.21
CA ASP A 214 -21.20 11.63 -10.19
C ASP A 214 -21.23 10.32 -9.37
N GLY A 215 -21.22 10.45 -8.05
CA GLY A 215 -21.10 9.33 -7.10
C GLY A 215 -19.68 8.88 -6.80
N VAL A 216 -18.63 9.46 -7.41
CA VAL A 216 -17.25 9.24 -6.99
C VAL A 216 -16.90 10.20 -5.85
N ASN A 217 -16.68 9.64 -4.66
CA ASN A 217 -16.45 10.41 -3.43
C ASN A 217 -14.96 10.67 -3.19
N ARG A 218 -14.08 9.75 -3.65
CA ARG A 218 -12.63 9.84 -3.43
C ARG A 218 -11.85 9.09 -4.49
N VAL A 219 -10.71 9.65 -4.88
CA VAL A 219 -9.72 8.99 -5.75
C VAL A 219 -8.35 9.08 -5.09
N ILE A 220 -7.65 7.95 -4.97
CA ILE A 220 -6.27 7.86 -4.52
C ILE A 220 -5.46 7.25 -5.66
N VAL A 221 -4.29 7.83 -5.94
CA VAL A 221 -3.35 7.35 -6.96
C VAL A 221 -2.08 6.88 -6.27
N ILE A 222 -1.67 5.66 -6.56
CA ILE A 222 -0.42 5.06 -6.10
C ILE A 222 0.41 4.78 -7.35
N ASN A 223 1.57 5.40 -7.46
CA ASN A 223 2.51 5.08 -8.52
C ASN A 223 3.20 3.74 -8.22
N SER A 224 3.62 3.03 -9.26
CA SER A 224 4.41 1.80 -9.08
C SER A 224 5.66 2.08 -8.25
N LEU A 225 6.07 1.11 -7.47
CA LEU A 225 7.29 1.21 -6.65
C LEU A 225 8.55 0.79 -7.40
N GLY A 226 8.42 0.42 -8.67
CA GLY A 226 9.53 -0.02 -9.52
C GLY A 226 9.84 -1.48 -9.34
#